data_76e119724cd11a0455dfa1d3e05b0886
#
_entry.id   76e119724cd11a0455dfa1d3e05b0886
#
_cell.length_a   1.000
_cell.length_b   1.000
_cell.length_c   1.000
_cell.angle_alpha   90.00
_cell.angle_beta   90.00
_cell.angle_gamma   90.00
#
_symmetry.space_group_name_H-M   'P 1'
#
loop_
_entity.id
_entity.type
_entity.pdbx_description
1 polymer ?
#
loop_
_entity_poly.entity_id
_entity_poly.type
_entity_poly.pdbx_seq_one_letter_code
_entity_poly.pdbx_strand_id
1 'polypeptide(L)'
;MRAQMIMVGSLAMAGMMLFGEGSWIYAKAKLAQVLLDDAWVRTLHGESKAKPWRWADTWPVAKIEFPRQHQTFIVLSGASGRTMAFGPGHVDGTASPGETGNCVLSAHRDTQFSVLHDIDIGDEILVETRSGQTVRYRVRSIRVVKQSDTSLLRDMGDRRLTLITCYPFKAVRPGGELRYAVVATAV
;
A
#
# COMPACT_ATOMS: atom_id res chain seq x y z
N MET A 1 -30.35 30.30 31.05
CA MET A 1 -28.94 30.70 30.96
C MET A 1 -27.95 29.62 31.43
N ARG A 2 -28.02 29.09 32.66
CA ARG A 2 -27.05 28.07 33.17
C ARG A 2 -27.05 26.76 32.34
N ALA A 3 -28.24 26.24 31.98
CA ALA A 3 -28.33 25.01 31.16
C ALA A 3 -27.70 25.17 29.76
N GLN A 4 -27.90 26.31 29.12
CA GLN A 4 -27.30 26.63 27.81
C GLN A 4 -25.77 26.74 27.88
N MET A 5 -25.26 27.37 28.95
CA MET A 5 -23.79 27.45 29.16
C MET A 5 -23.16 26.05 29.38
N ILE A 6 -23.85 25.18 30.15
CA ILE A 6 -23.40 23.80 30.35
C ILE A 6 -23.39 23.03 29.03
N MET A 7 -24.44 23.13 28.23
CA MET A 7 -24.54 22.48 26.93
C MET A 7 -23.46 22.95 25.96
N VAL A 8 -23.21 24.26 25.88
CA VAL A 8 -22.11 24.82 25.04
C VAL A 8 -20.75 24.34 25.52
N GLY A 9 -20.52 24.34 26.83
CA GLY A 9 -19.26 23.84 27.41
C GLY A 9 -19.03 22.35 27.13
N SER A 10 -20.10 21.53 27.24
CA SER A 10 -19.99 20.08 26.92
C SER A 10 -19.72 19.82 25.44
N LEU A 11 -20.37 20.56 24.53
CA LEU A 11 -20.14 20.48 23.09
C LEU A 11 -18.70 20.91 22.72
N ALA A 12 -18.22 22.01 23.33
CA ALA A 12 -16.86 22.49 23.10
C ALA A 12 -15.81 21.46 23.59
N MET A 13 -16.03 20.85 24.75
CA MET A 13 -15.14 19.82 25.27
C MET A 13 -15.14 18.55 24.42
N ALA A 14 -16.31 18.08 23.96
CA ALA A 14 -16.41 16.96 23.03
C ALA A 14 -15.70 17.26 21.70
N GLY A 15 -15.88 18.47 21.16
CA GLY A 15 -15.17 18.91 19.96
C GLY A 15 -13.65 18.92 20.12
N MET A 16 -13.13 19.40 21.25
CA MET A 16 -11.70 19.38 21.55
C MET A 16 -11.15 17.96 21.67
N MET A 17 -11.89 17.04 22.30
CA MET A 17 -11.48 15.63 22.39
C MET A 17 -11.38 14.96 21.01
N LEU A 18 -12.43 15.12 20.17
CA LEU A 18 -12.44 14.57 18.82
C LEU A 18 -11.33 15.15 17.92
N PHE A 19 -11.08 16.45 18.04
CA PHE A 19 -9.99 17.11 17.33
C PHE A 19 -8.61 16.60 17.81
N GLY A 20 -8.45 16.41 19.12
CA GLY A 20 -7.23 15.85 19.71
C GLY A 20 -6.95 14.42 19.22
N GLU A 21 -7.96 13.56 19.19
CA GLU A 21 -7.82 12.19 18.67
C GLU A 21 -7.49 12.17 17.18
N GLY A 22 -8.16 12.98 16.36
CA GLY A 22 -7.88 13.08 14.92
C GLY A 22 -6.45 13.55 14.65
N SER A 23 -5.99 14.60 15.36
CA SER A 23 -4.64 15.13 15.25
C SER A 23 -3.59 14.10 15.68
N TRP A 24 -3.86 13.32 16.72
CA TRP A 24 -2.99 12.25 17.20
C TRP A 24 -2.84 11.10 16.21
N ILE A 25 -3.95 10.66 15.58
CA ILE A 25 -3.94 9.62 14.53
C ILE A 25 -3.12 10.11 13.33
N TYR A 26 -3.33 11.36 12.91
CA TYR A 26 -2.55 11.94 11.80
C TYR A 26 -1.05 12.02 12.12
N ALA A 27 -0.68 12.46 13.31
CA ALA A 27 0.71 12.53 13.73
C ALA A 27 1.38 11.15 13.75
N LYS A 28 0.68 10.12 14.26
CA LYS A 28 1.16 8.73 14.22
C LYS A 28 1.36 8.22 12.81
N ALA A 29 0.42 8.49 11.89
CA ALA A 29 0.53 8.09 10.50
C ALA A 29 1.75 8.72 9.83
N LYS A 30 1.99 10.01 10.06
CA LYS A 30 3.19 10.71 9.55
C LYS A 30 4.49 10.15 10.13
N LEU A 31 4.52 9.92 11.43
CA LEU A 31 5.68 9.30 12.08
C LEU A 31 5.97 7.91 11.51
N ALA A 32 4.92 7.10 11.27
CA ALA A 32 5.09 5.77 10.69
C ALA A 32 5.73 5.84 9.29
N GLN A 33 5.35 6.82 8.44
CA GLN A 33 5.98 6.99 7.12
C GLN A 33 7.46 7.38 7.24
N VAL A 34 7.82 8.30 8.14
CA VAL A 34 9.23 8.67 8.39
C VAL A 34 10.05 7.45 8.84
N LEU A 35 9.50 6.62 9.74
CA LEU A 35 10.17 5.42 10.21
C LEU A 35 10.29 4.34 9.11
N LEU A 36 9.33 4.27 8.20
CA LEU A 36 9.39 3.39 7.03
C LEU A 36 10.46 3.86 6.04
N ASP A 37 10.57 5.16 5.78
CA ASP A 37 11.61 5.73 4.93
C ASP A 37 13.01 5.46 5.52
N ASP A 38 13.20 5.64 6.83
CA ASP A 38 14.45 5.28 7.51
C ASP A 38 14.75 3.77 7.37
N ALA A 39 13.76 2.92 7.60
CA ALA A 39 13.91 1.47 7.44
C ALA A 39 14.24 1.10 5.98
N TRP A 40 13.70 1.82 4.99
CA TRP A 40 14.05 1.62 3.60
C TRP A 40 15.51 1.97 3.31
N VAL A 41 15.98 3.11 3.82
CA VAL A 41 17.40 3.51 3.70
C VAL A 41 18.32 2.45 4.32
N ARG A 42 18.01 1.93 5.51
CA ARG A 42 18.78 0.84 6.14
C ARG A 42 18.74 -0.46 5.32
N THR A 43 17.59 -0.76 4.68
CA THR A 43 17.46 -1.90 3.76
C THR A 43 18.40 -1.76 2.56
N LEU A 44 18.49 -0.58 1.94
CA LEU A 44 19.41 -0.29 0.84
C LEU A 44 20.90 -0.43 1.28
N HIS A 45 21.21 -0.18 2.55
CA HIS A 45 22.54 -0.40 3.13
C HIS A 45 22.80 -1.85 3.57
N GLY A 46 21.89 -2.79 3.25
CA GLY A 46 22.10 -4.23 3.43
C GLY A 46 21.48 -4.83 4.69
N GLU A 47 20.71 -4.07 5.48
CA GLU A 47 19.97 -4.65 6.60
C GLU A 47 18.81 -5.53 6.07
N SER A 48 18.86 -6.84 6.33
CA SER A 48 17.97 -7.82 5.70
C SER A 48 16.50 -7.70 6.12
N LYS A 49 16.23 -7.25 7.35
CA LYS A 49 14.90 -7.06 7.92
C LYS A 49 14.87 -5.78 8.76
N ALA A 50 15.12 -4.64 8.10
CA ALA A 50 15.12 -3.33 8.71
C ALA A 50 13.73 -2.97 9.23
N LYS A 51 13.44 -3.31 10.49
CA LYS A 51 12.14 -3.03 11.10
C LYS A 51 11.96 -1.53 11.30
N PRO A 52 10.83 -0.93 10.86
CA PRO A 52 10.58 0.49 11.06
C PRO A 52 10.45 0.88 12.54
N TRP A 53 9.99 -0.04 13.41
CA TRP A 53 9.99 0.07 14.86
C TRP A 53 10.20 -1.29 15.52
N ARG A 54 10.62 -1.32 16.79
CA ARG A 54 11.06 -2.53 17.51
C ARG A 54 10.08 -3.70 17.48
N TRP A 55 8.79 -3.43 17.53
CA TRP A 55 7.72 -4.43 17.56
C TRP A 55 7.03 -4.61 16.19
N ALA A 56 7.60 -4.06 15.12
CA ALA A 56 7.06 -4.29 13.80
C ALA A 56 7.19 -5.78 13.42
N ASP A 57 6.14 -6.31 12.83
CA ASP A 57 6.08 -7.65 12.25
C ASP A 57 6.32 -7.65 10.73
N THR A 58 6.68 -6.50 10.18
CA THR A 58 6.96 -6.27 8.77
C THR A 58 8.22 -5.40 8.59
N TRP A 59 8.77 -5.38 7.38
CA TRP A 59 9.92 -4.58 6.98
C TRP A 59 9.83 -4.23 5.49
N PRO A 60 10.52 -3.17 5.00
CA PRO A 60 10.57 -2.82 3.60
C PRO A 60 11.18 -3.92 2.73
N VAL A 61 10.58 -4.19 1.58
CA VAL A 61 11.09 -5.15 0.57
C VAL A 61 11.31 -4.52 -0.80
N ALA A 62 10.66 -3.38 -1.08
CA ALA A 62 10.81 -2.60 -2.29
C ALA A 62 10.26 -1.19 -2.09
N LYS A 63 10.46 -0.33 -3.08
CA LYS A 63 9.78 0.96 -3.22
C LYS A 63 9.12 0.99 -4.59
N ILE A 64 7.82 1.29 -4.64
CA ILE A 64 7.06 1.36 -5.89
C ILE A 64 6.70 2.82 -6.19
N GLU A 65 6.88 3.21 -7.44
CA GLU A 65 6.55 4.55 -7.94
C GLU A 65 5.60 4.45 -9.14
N PHE A 66 4.63 5.36 -9.16
CA PHE A 66 3.69 5.59 -10.25
C PHE A 66 3.98 6.98 -10.83
N PRO A 67 4.86 7.10 -11.84
CA PRO A 67 5.36 8.39 -12.31
C PRO A 67 4.26 9.34 -12.78
N ARG A 68 3.27 8.83 -13.55
CA ARG A 68 2.17 9.63 -14.08
C ARG A 68 1.26 10.20 -12.99
N GLN A 69 1.07 9.46 -11.90
CA GLN A 69 0.24 9.85 -10.78
C GLN A 69 1.03 10.58 -9.66
N HIS A 70 2.35 10.71 -9.80
CA HIS A 70 3.25 11.31 -8.80
C HIS A 70 3.09 10.67 -7.40
N GLN A 71 2.93 9.34 -7.36
CA GLN A 71 2.77 8.60 -6.12
C GLN A 71 3.91 7.60 -5.92
N THR A 72 4.38 7.52 -4.68
CA THR A 72 5.45 6.59 -4.29
C THR A 72 5.10 5.94 -2.95
N PHE A 73 5.36 4.64 -2.81
CA PHE A 73 5.08 3.89 -1.60
C PHE A 73 6.19 2.91 -1.27
N ILE A 74 6.48 2.74 0.01
CA ILE A 74 7.33 1.65 0.50
C ILE A 74 6.50 0.36 0.52
N VAL A 75 6.97 -0.67 -0.15
CA VAL A 75 6.37 -2.01 -0.17
C VAL A 75 6.89 -2.80 1.01
N LEU A 76 6.00 -3.43 1.74
CA LEU A 76 6.25 -4.13 2.98
C LEU A 76 6.18 -5.65 2.80
N SER A 77 6.90 -6.39 3.63
CA SER A 77 6.84 -7.84 3.68
C SER A 77 5.50 -8.31 4.25
N GLY A 78 4.83 -9.23 3.55
CA GLY A 78 3.51 -9.75 3.90
C GLY A 78 2.37 -8.81 3.52
N ALA A 79 1.18 -9.37 3.28
CA ALA A 79 -0.03 -8.64 2.87
C ALA A 79 -1.16 -8.78 3.90
N SER A 80 -0.84 -8.82 5.19
CA SER A 80 -1.85 -8.80 6.25
C SER A 80 -2.54 -7.44 6.32
N GLY A 81 -3.78 -7.39 6.83
CA GLY A 81 -4.49 -6.12 7.03
C GLY A 81 -3.72 -5.14 7.92
N ARG A 82 -2.92 -5.65 8.86
CA ARG A 82 -2.05 -4.86 9.73
C ARG A 82 -0.89 -4.24 8.96
N THR A 83 -0.23 -5.00 8.08
CA THR A 83 0.83 -4.53 7.19
C THR A 83 0.30 -3.48 6.21
N MET A 84 -0.83 -3.78 5.57
CA MET A 84 -1.44 -2.90 4.56
C MET A 84 -1.98 -1.57 5.14
N ALA A 85 -2.09 -1.43 6.46
CA ALA A 85 -2.39 -0.15 7.09
C ALA A 85 -1.26 0.89 6.90
N PHE A 86 -0.03 0.44 6.63
CA PHE A 86 1.14 1.31 6.53
C PHE A 86 1.67 1.45 5.10
N GLY A 87 1.49 0.47 4.23
CA GLY A 87 1.96 0.46 2.85
C GLY A 87 1.46 -0.73 2.07
N PRO A 88 1.68 -0.79 0.74
CA PRO A 88 1.41 -1.99 -0.05
C PRO A 88 2.19 -3.17 0.52
N GLY A 89 1.53 -4.33 0.62
CA GLY A 89 2.12 -5.57 1.11
C GLY A 89 2.49 -6.52 -0.03
N HIS A 90 3.67 -7.10 0.02
CA HIS A 90 4.08 -8.19 -0.85
C HIS A 90 3.41 -9.49 -0.40
N VAL A 91 2.72 -10.16 -1.31
CA VAL A 91 2.01 -11.41 -1.03
C VAL A 91 3.01 -12.55 -0.91
N ASP A 92 3.04 -13.20 0.24
CA ASP A 92 3.94 -14.32 0.52
C ASP A 92 3.74 -15.47 -0.51
N GLY A 93 4.85 -16.10 -0.87
CA GLY A 93 4.84 -17.20 -1.86
C GLY A 93 4.82 -16.75 -3.32
N THR A 94 4.83 -15.44 -3.60
CA THR A 94 5.00 -14.87 -4.95
C THR A 94 6.45 -14.42 -5.15
N ALA A 95 6.87 -14.17 -6.41
CA ALA A 95 8.23 -13.73 -6.70
C ALA A 95 8.60 -12.44 -5.94
N SER A 96 9.86 -12.30 -5.54
CA SER A 96 10.34 -11.06 -4.91
C SER A 96 10.25 -9.89 -5.88
N PRO A 97 10.05 -8.65 -5.38
CA PRO A 97 10.03 -7.47 -6.25
C PRO A 97 11.28 -7.36 -7.11
N GLY A 98 11.08 -7.29 -8.43
CA GLY A 98 12.16 -7.18 -9.42
C GLY A 98 12.76 -8.51 -9.90
N GLU A 99 12.41 -9.65 -9.32
CA GLU A 99 12.86 -10.97 -9.76
C GLU A 99 11.99 -11.53 -10.89
N THR A 100 12.49 -12.60 -11.54
CA THR A 100 11.71 -13.38 -12.51
C THR A 100 10.58 -14.10 -11.79
N GLY A 101 9.41 -14.13 -12.40
CA GLY A 101 8.19 -14.65 -11.82
C GLY A 101 7.17 -13.54 -11.59
N ASN A 102 6.05 -13.87 -10.96
CA ASN A 102 4.95 -12.93 -10.69
C ASN A 102 5.05 -12.36 -9.28
N CYS A 103 5.55 -11.13 -9.15
CA CYS A 103 5.50 -10.38 -7.90
C CYS A 103 4.09 -9.83 -7.68
N VAL A 104 3.44 -10.21 -6.60
CA VAL A 104 2.08 -9.76 -6.29
C VAL A 104 2.10 -8.81 -5.09
N LEU A 105 1.55 -7.62 -5.29
CA LEU A 105 1.38 -6.61 -4.25
C LEU A 105 -0.10 -6.35 -3.99
N SER A 106 -0.47 -6.22 -2.73
CA SER A 106 -1.83 -5.89 -2.32
C SER A 106 -1.85 -4.64 -1.42
N ALA A 107 -2.86 -3.79 -1.58
CA ALA A 107 -3.08 -2.65 -0.69
C ALA A 107 -4.56 -2.24 -0.67
N HIS A 108 -4.92 -1.36 0.27
CA HIS A 108 -6.27 -0.83 0.36
C HIS A 108 -6.59 0.12 -0.80
N ARG A 109 -7.80 0.00 -1.35
CA ARG A 109 -8.32 0.83 -2.45
C ARG A 109 -8.52 2.30 -2.06
N ASP A 110 -8.73 2.56 -0.78
CA ASP A 110 -9.06 3.89 -0.27
C ASP A 110 -7.81 4.68 0.17
N THR A 111 -6.62 4.04 0.12
CA THR A 111 -5.34 4.63 0.51
C THR A 111 -4.29 4.43 -0.57
N GLN A 112 -3.31 3.54 -0.37
CA GLN A 112 -2.15 3.40 -1.27
C GLN A 112 -2.57 3.00 -2.70
N PHE A 113 -3.50 2.06 -2.86
CA PHE A 113 -3.94 1.62 -4.18
C PHE A 113 -5.20 2.34 -4.69
N SER A 114 -5.56 3.50 -4.10
CA SER A 114 -6.46 4.45 -4.75
C SER A 114 -5.90 4.94 -6.10
N VAL A 115 -4.58 5.03 -6.21
CA VAL A 115 -3.84 5.37 -7.45
C VAL A 115 -4.21 4.47 -8.63
N LEU A 116 -4.60 3.20 -8.38
CA LEU A 116 -4.96 2.26 -9.44
C LEU A 116 -6.27 2.61 -10.15
N HIS A 117 -7.08 3.52 -9.57
CA HIS A 117 -8.28 4.04 -10.25
C HIS A 117 -7.93 4.82 -11.52
N ASP A 118 -6.78 5.49 -11.51
CA ASP A 118 -6.35 6.41 -12.56
C ASP A 118 -5.20 5.83 -13.42
N ILE A 119 -4.97 4.51 -13.32
CA ILE A 119 -3.94 3.83 -14.10
C ILE A 119 -4.50 3.33 -15.43
N ASP A 120 -3.71 3.47 -16.50
CA ASP A 120 -4.09 3.04 -17.84
C ASP A 120 -3.14 1.96 -18.37
N ILE A 121 -3.62 1.22 -19.38
CA ILE A 121 -2.76 0.28 -20.14
C ILE A 121 -1.68 1.10 -20.84
N GLY A 122 -0.43 0.67 -20.71
CA GLY A 122 0.75 1.37 -21.24
C GLY A 122 1.47 2.24 -20.21
N ASP A 123 0.86 2.54 -19.07
CA ASP A 123 1.52 3.28 -17.99
C ASP A 123 2.77 2.57 -17.49
N GLU A 124 3.74 3.35 -17.06
CA GLU A 124 4.94 2.84 -16.42
C GLU A 124 4.79 2.77 -14.90
N ILE A 125 5.34 1.72 -14.32
CA ILE A 125 5.49 1.54 -12.88
C ILE A 125 6.95 1.22 -12.63
N LEU A 126 7.58 1.92 -11.70
CA LEU A 126 8.98 1.69 -11.30
C LEU A 126 9.01 0.96 -9.97
N VAL A 127 9.85 -0.05 -9.87
CA VAL A 127 10.08 -0.79 -8.62
C VAL A 127 11.56 -0.76 -8.30
N GLU A 128 11.93 -0.03 -7.25
CA GLU A 128 13.27 -0.05 -6.69
C GLU A 128 13.37 -1.24 -5.73
N THR A 129 14.32 -2.12 -6.00
CA THR A 129 14.54 -3.34 -5.23
C THR A 129 15.48 -3.07 -4.04
N ARG A 130 15.58 -4.03 -3.13
CA ARG A 130 16.50 -3.97 -1.97
C ARG A 130 17.98 -3.83 -2.35
N SER A 131 18.35 -4.20 -3.58
CA SER A 131 19.71 -4.00 -4.11
C SER A 131 19.93 -2.61 -4.71
N GLY A 132 18.94 -1.71 -4.63
CA GLY A 132 18.99 -0.37 -5.22
C GLY A 132 18.78 -0.35 -6.75
N GLN A 133 18.48 -1.50 -7.36
CA GLN A 133 18.17 -1.57 -8.79
C GLN A 133 16.71 -1.17 -9.03
N THR A 134 16.47 -0.34 -10.04
CA THR A 134 15.12 -0.01 -10.48
C THR A 134 14.71 -0.85 -11.68
N VAL A 135 13.63 -1.61 -11.52
CA VAL A 135 12.99 -2.37 -12.60
C VAL A 135 11.79 -1.57 -13.09
N ARG A 136 11.73 -1.38 -14.41
CA ARG A 136 10.62 -0.70 -15.08
C ARG A 136 9.62 -1.73 -15.55
N TYR A 137 8.35 -1.51 -15.19
CA TYR A 137 7.23 -2.32 -15.64
C TYR A 137 6.28 -1.47 -16.49
N ARG A 138 5.62 -2.10 -17.47
CA ARG A 138 4.58 -1.48 -18.28
C ARG A 138 3.26 -2.22 -18.10
N VAL A 139 2.20 -1.49 -17.79
CA VAL A 139 0.85 -2.04 -17.60
C VAL A 139 0.38 -2.68 -18.92
N ARG A 140 -0.04 -3.96 -18.83
CA ARG A 140 -0.49 -4.77 -19.98
C ARG A 140 -1.97 -5.08 -19.94
N SER A 141 -2.53 -5.25 -18.75
CA SER A 141 -3.96 -5.51 -18.60
C SER A 141 -4.50 -5.05 -17.26
N ILE A 142 -5.76 -4.69 -17.29
CA ILE A 142 -6.54 -4.29 -16.11
C ILE A 142 -7.79 -5.16 -16.09
N ARG A 143 -8.09 -5.80 -14.95
CA ARG A 143 -9.22 -6.73 -14.83
C ARG A 143 -9.94 -6.56 -13.51
N VAL A 144 -11.24 -6.83 -13.53
CA VAL A 144 -12.05 -7.04 -12.32
C VAL A 144 -12.34 -8.52 -12.22
N VAL A 145 -11.95 -9.13 -11.11
CA VAL A 145 -12.08 -10.58 -10.87
C VAL A 145 -12.72 -10.83 -9.50
N LYS A 146 -13.19 -12.04 -9.27
CA LYS A 146 -13.64 -12.47 -7.94
C LYS A 146 -12.46 -12.65 -7.00
N GLN A 147 -12.65 -12.41 -5.71
CA GLN A 147 -11.60 -12.63 -4.69
C GLN A 147 -11.12 -14.07 -4.60
N SER A 148 -11.95 -15.04 -5.04
CA SER A 148 -11.61 -16.45 -5.12
C SER A 148 -10.77 -16.83 -6.33
N ASP A 149 -10.53 -15.89 -7.27
CA ASP A 149 -9.71 -16.15 -8.45
C ASP A 149 -8.23 -16.03 -8.11
N THR A 150 -7.61 -17.17 -7.83
CA THR A 150 -6.18 -17.29 -7.54
C THR A 150 -5.30 -17.33 -8.79
N SER A 151 -5.88 -17.25 -10.00
CA SER A 151 -5.11 -17.21 -11.25
C SER A 151 -4.15 -16.01 -11.32
N LEU A 152 -4.49 -14.93 -10.61
CA LEU A 152 -3.64 -13.74 -10.48
C LEU A 152 -2.31 -13.98 -9.76
N LEU A 153 -2.21 -15.04 -8.95
CA LEU A 153 -0.99 -15.41 -8.22
C LEU A 153 -0.06 -16.32 -9.04
N ARG A 154 -0.54 -16.82 -10.18
CA ARG A 154 0.18 -17.83 -10.98
C ARG A 154 1.46 -17.22 -11.55
N ASP A 155 2.54 -17.97 -11.42
CA ASP A 155 3.79 -17.69 -12.14
C ASP A 155 3.65 -18.10 -13.62
N MET A 156 4.06 -17.21 -14.52
CA MET A 156 4.03 -17.43 -15.96
C MET A 156 5.44 -17.48 -16.57
N GLY A 157 6.49 -17.44 -15.73
CA GLY A 157 7.89 -17.51 -16.14
C GLY A 157 8.47 -16.20 -16.70
N ASP A 158 7.68 -15.13 -16.79
CA ASP A 158 8.13 -13.78 -17.13
C ASP A 158 8.35 -12.94 -15.87
N ARG A 159 9.01 -11.78 -15.99
CA ARG A 159 9.16 -10.82 -14.90
C ARG A 159 7.91 -9.96 -14.85
N ARG A 160 7.01 -10.29 -13.96
CA ARG A 160 5.64 -9.72 -13.86
C ARG A 160 5.40 -9.05 -12.51
N LEU A 161 4.61 -7.98 -12.54
CA LEU A 161 4.09 -7.28 -11.39
C LEU A 161 2.56 -7.29 -11.45
N THR A 162 1.92 -7.84 -10.43
CA THR A 162 0.47 -7.86 -10.28
C THR A 162 0.06 -7.05 -9.05
N LEU A 163 -0.71 -5.99 -9.25
CA LEU A 163 -1.22 -5.12 -8.19
C LEU A 163 -2.69 -5.43 -7.96
N ILE A 164 -3.08 -5.71 -6.71
CA ILE A 164 -4.44 -6.14 -6.37
C ILE A 164 -5.02 -5.23 -5.29
N THR A 165 -6.24 -4.76 -5.52
CA THR A 165 -7.02 -4.04 -4.51
C THR A 165 -8.49 -4.43 -4.54
N CYS A 166 -9.26 -3.98 -3.54
CA CYS A 166 -10.70 -4.19 -3.49
C CYS A 166 -11.43 -3.37 -4.57
N TYR A 167 -12.54 -3.89 -5.09
CA TYR A 167 -13.41 -3.21 -6.06
C TYR A 167 -14.89 -3.30 -5.61
N PRO A 168 -15.73 -2.30 -5.92
CA PRO A 168 -15.44 -1.03 -6.62
C PRO A 168 -14.77 0.02 -5.72
N PHE A 169 -14.05 0.98 -6.33
CA PHE A 169 -13.32 2.05 -5.62
C PHE A 169 -14.23 2.95 -4.77
N LYS A 170 -15.47 3.18 -5.19
CA LYS A 170 -16.44 4.05 -4.49
C LYS A 170 -17.38 3.31 -3.52
N ALA A 171 -17.09 2.05 -3.16
CA ALA A 171 -17.95 1.32 -2.24
C ALA A 171 -17.83 1.85 -0.81
N VAL A 172 -18.95 2.21 -0.22
CA VAL A 172 -19.04 2.72 1.17
C VAL A 172 -18.73 1.62 2.19
N ARG A 173 -19.09 0.36 1.87
CA ARG A 173 -18.82 -0.77 2.77
C ARG A 173 -17.48 -1.42 2.43
N PRO A 174 -16.63 -1.71 3.43
CA PRO A 174 -15.42 -2.49 3.22
C PRO A 174 -15.78 -3.96 2.88
N GLY A 175 -14.86 -4.67 2.20
CA GLY A 175 -14.97 -6.11 1.97
C GLY A 175 -16.00 -6.49 0.88
N GLY A 176 -15.72 -6.21 -0.37
CA GLY A 176 -16.47 -6.75 -1.52
C GLY A 176 -15.86 -8.05 -2.03
N GLU A 177 -16.63 -8.84 -2.81
CA GLU A 177 -16.17 -10.07 -3.45
C GLU A 177 -15.27 -9.83 -4.67
N LEU A 178 -15.20 -8.60 -5.15
CA LEU A 178 -14.44 -8.25 -6.34
C LEU A 178 -13.08 -7.63 -6.00
N ARG A 179 -12.12 -7.91 -6.88
CA ARG A 179 -10.77 -7.35 -6.85
C ARG A 179 -10.47 -6.66 -8.16
N TYR A 180 -9.85 -5.50 -8.07
CA TYR A 180 -9.27 -4.81 -9.21
C TYR A 180 -7.81 -5.21 -9.31
N ALA A 181 -7.43 -5.75 -10.46
CA ALA A 181 -6.10 -6.26 -10.71
C ALA A 181 -5.46 -5.55 -11.90
N VAL A 182 -4.28 -4.99 -11.68
CA VAL A 182 -3.42 -4.39 -12.71
C VAL A 182 -2.24 -5.33 -12.91
N VAL A 183 -2.01 -5.78 -14.15
CA VAL A 183 -0.90 -6.65 -14.49
C VAL A 183 0.06 -5.89 -15.41
N ALA A 184 1.32 -5.84 -15.00
CA ALA A 184 2.41 -5.20 -15.73
C ALA A 184 3.57 -6.18 -15.94
N THR A 185 4.32 -6.01 -17.02
CA THR A 185 5.53 -6.80 -17.36
C THR A 185 6.74 -5.90 -17.46
N ALA A 186 7.90 -6.42 -17.08
CA ALA A 186 9.17 -5.69 -17.20
C ALA A 186 9.48 -5.35 -18.67
N VAL A 187 10.11 -4.20 -18.89
CA VAL A 187 10.50 -3.64 -20.19
C VAL A 187 11.97 -3.21 -20.18
#